data_f91937f61e285f73c498be11948dccb0
#
_entry.id   f91937f61e285f73c498be11948dccb0
#
_cell.length_a   1.000
_cell.length_b   1.000
_cell.length_c   1.000
_cell.angle_alpha   90.00
_cell.angle_beta   90.00
_cell.angle_gamma   90.00
#
_symmetry.space_group_name_H-M   'P 1'
#
loop_
_entity.id
_entity.type
_entity.pdbx_description
1 polymer ?
#
loop_
_entity_poly.entity_id
_entity_poly.type
_entity_poly.pdbx_seq_one_letter_code
_entity_poly.pdbx_strand_id
1 'polypeptide(L)'
;TSAESKDSTYGTRKLTDEERAYYQAQVDQINETFIQTVADGRNMSVDEVRALATGLTFTGDDAVKNGLADEIGTKEDSIEYAAMLAGHSSDYETVNLRQHSSDDISTLIDLISENKSISADQLASALKELESNGSIAK
;
A
#
# COMPACT_ATOMS: atom_id res chain seq x y z
N THR A 1 13.45 29.83 12.17
CA THR A 1 13.10 28.43 12.42
C THR A 1 13.37 28.03 13.85
N SER A 2 12.61 27.12 14.44
CA SER A 2 12.75 26.66 15.83
C SER A 2 13.92 25.71 16.06
N ALA A 3 14.59 25.26 15.01
CA ALA A 3 15.78 24.41 15.02
C ALA A 3 16.56 24.63 13.73
N GLU A 4 17.88 24.45 13.78
CA GLU A 4 18.82 24.80 12.72
C GLU A 4 18.53 24.08 11.39
N SER A 5 18.17 22.77 11.43
CA SER A 5 17.92 21.96 10.23
C SER A 5 16.44 21.83 9.87
N LYS A 6 15.53 22.60 10.46
CA LYS A 6 14.09 22.46 10.23
C LYS A 6 13.65 22.79 8.81
N ASP A 7 14.42 23.60 8.09
CA ASP A 7 14.18 24.00 6.70
C ASP A 7 14.97 23.17 5.68
N SER A 8 15.73 22.16 6.12
CA SER A 8 16.61 21.35 5.26
C SER A 8 15.87 20.65 4.12
N THR A 9 14.59 20.29 4.33
CA THR A 9 13.76 19.59 3.33
C THR A 9 12.92 20.50 2.45
N TYR A 10 12.93 21.83 2.67
CA TYR A 10 12.06 22.76 1.91
C TYR A 10 12.60 23.15 0.53
N GLY A 11 13.82 22.72 0.19
CA GLY A 11 14.44 23.05 -1.11
C GLY A 11 14.86 24.51 -1.29
N THR A 12 14.79 25.31 -0.23
CA THR A 12 15.11 26.76 -0.25
C THR A 12 16.60 27.03 -0.21
N ARG A 13 17.40 26.07 0.20
CA ARG A 13 18.86 26.10 0.28
C ARG A 13 19.46 24.71 0.03
N LYS A 14 20.76 24.66 -0.24
CA LYS A 14 21.48 23.39 -0.28
C LYS A 14 21.62 22.81 1.14
N LEU A 15 21.60 21.49 1.24
CA LEU A 15 21.93 20.78 2.46
C LEU A 15 23.38 21.07 2.87
N THR A 16 23.62 21.18 4.17
CA THR A 16 24.98 21.14 4.72
C THR A 16 25.55 19.72 4.60
N ASP A 17 26.85 19.55 4.74
CA ASP A 17 27.47 18.22 4.68
C ASP A 17 27.00 17.33 5.83
N GLU A 18 26.75 17.90 7.00
CA GLU A 18 26.21 17.19 8.18
C GLU A 18 24.77 16.73 7.94
N GLU A 19 23.91 17.59 7.39
CA GLU A 19 22.53 17.23 7.02
C GLU A 19 22.52 16.15 5.95
N ARG A 20 23.40 16.26 4.96
CA ARG A 20 23.54 15.23 3.91
C ARG A 20 23.95 13.88 4.50
N ALA A 21 24.97 13.87 5.37
CA ALA A 21 25.41 12.64 6.04
C ALA A 21 24.30 12.03 6.91
N TYR A 22 23.54 12.86 7.61
CA TYR A 22 22.42 12.41 8.41
C TYR A 22 21.32 11.75 7.56
N TYR A 23 20.89 12.39 6.48
CA TYR A 23 19.88 11.81 5.58
C TYR A 23 20.40 10.58 4.85
N GLN A 24 21.68 10.56 4.47
CA GLN A 24 22.28 9.38 3.84
C GLN A 24 22.23 8.19 4.79
N ALA A 25 22.60 8.37 6.05
CA ALA A 25 22.55 7.30 7.04
C ALA A 25 21.12 6.75 7.25
N GLN A 26 20.10 7.61 7.19
CA GLN A 26 18.71 7.18 7.25
C GLN A 26 18.30 6.37 6.01
N VAL A 27 18.68 6.84 4.81
CA VAL A 27 18.42 6.12 3.55
C VAL A 27 19.10 4.77 3.55
N ASP A 28 20.35 4.70 4.00
CA ASP A 28 21.11 3.45 4.09
C ASP A 28 20.43 2.45 5.05
N GLN A 29 19.98 2.90 6.21
CA GLN A 29 19.24 2.07 7.16
C GLN A 29 17.92 1.55 6.60
N ILE A 30 17.16 2.40 5.93
CA ILE A 30 15.90 2.02 5.27
C ILE A 30 16.18 0.99 4.17
N ASN A 31 17.22 1.20 3.37
CA ASN A 31 17.61 0.28 2.31
C ASN A 31 18.03 -1.09 2.86
N GLU A 32 18.80 -1.15 3.93
CA GLU A 32 19.17 -2.42 4.58
C GLU A 32 17.94 -3.17 5.10
N THR A 33 17.00 -2.47 5.73
CA THR A 33 15.73 -3.05 6.19
C THR A 33 14.92 -3.59 5.02
N PHE A 34 14.85 -2.85 3.92
CA PHE A 34 14.16 -3.28 2.69
C PHE A 34 14.82 -4.55 2.10
N ILE A 35 16.13 -4.55 1.95
CA ILE A 35 16.90 -5.70 1.43
C ILE A 35 16.64 -6.95 2.27
N GLN A 36 16.70 -6.83 3.59
CA GLN A 36 16.44 -7.95 4.49
C GLN A 36 15.00 -8.47 4.33
N THR A 37 14.02 -7.56 4.27
CA THR A 37 12.61 -7.93 4.10
C THR A 37 12.37 -8.70 2.80
N VAL A 38 12.99 -8.26 1.70
CA VAL A 38 12.89 -8.95 0.40
C VAL A 38 13.60 -10.31 0.46
N ALA A 39 14.77 -10.37 1.05
CA ALA A 39 15.54 -11.61 1.21
C ALA A 39 14.71 -12.67 1.97
N ASP A 40 14.13 -12.30 3.10
CA ASP A 40 13.28 -13.17 3.90
C ASP A 40 11.99 -13.59 3.13
N GLY A 41 11.33 -12.64 2.47
CA GLY A 41 10.08 -12.89 1.74
C GLY A 41 10.26 -13.74 0.47
N ARG A 42 11.41 -13.64 -0.17
CA ARG A 42 11.74 -14.38 -1.41
C ARG A 42 12.65 -15.58 -1.19
N ASN A 43 13.07 -15.85 0.05
CA ASN A 43 14.04 -16.89 0.41
C ASN A 43 15.34 -16.77 -0.41
N MET A 44 15.81 -15.53 -0.55
CA MET A 44 17.06 -15.16 -1.23
C MET A 44 18.12 -14.80 -0.19
N SER A 45 19.39 -14.83 -0.58
CA SER A 45 20.45 -14.27 0.25
C SER A 45 20.40 -12.73 0.23
N VAL A 46 20.82 -12.11 1.33
CA VAL A 46 20.92 -10.64 1.44
C VAL A 46 21.83 -10.06 0.35
N ASP A 47 22.89 -10.76 -0.02
CA ASP A 47 23.84 -10.30 -1.04
C ASP A 47 23.24 -10.34 -2.45
N GLU A 48 22.42 -11.36 -2.77
CA GLU A 48 21.68 -11.41 -4.05
C GLU A 48 20.70 -10.25 -4.14
N VAL A 49 19.92 -10.01 -3.09
CA VAL A 49 18.96 -8.89 -3.09
C VAL A 49 19.69 -7.54 -3.16
N ARG A 50 20.81 -7.39 -2.44
CA ARG A 50 21.62 -6.16 -2.48
C ARG A 50 22.16 -5.87 -3.88
N ALA A 51 22.55 -6.89 -4.62
CA ALA A 51 22.99 -6.73 -6.01
C ALA A 51 21.86 -6.27 -6.95
N LEU A 52 20.61 -6.62 -6.64
CA LEU A 52 19.42 -6.20 -7.39
C LEU A 52 18.89 -4.83 -6.96
N ALA A 53 19.14 -4.40 -5.72
CA ALA A 53 18.58 -3.18 -5.12
C ALA A 53 19.27 -1.89 -5.62
N THR A 54 19.33 -1.70 -6.92
CA THR A 54 19.98 -0.56 -7.59
C THR A 54 19.13 0.71 -7.66
N GLY A 55 17.85 0.61 -7.31
CA GLY A 55 16.85 1.67 -7.48
C GLY A 55 16.26 1.75 -8.90
N LEU A 56 16.69 0.88 -9.81
CA LEU A 56 16.11 0.77 -11.16
C LEU A 56 14.91 -0.18 -11.15
N THR A 57 13.98 0.03 -12.09
CA THR A 57 12.83 -0.83 -12.29
C THR A 57 13.20 -2.07 -13.09
N PHE A 58 12.52 -3.18 -12.84
CA PHE A 58 12.64 -4.42 -13.61
C PHE A 58 11.46 -4.56 -14.56
N THR A 59 11.67 -5.24 -15.68
CA THR A 59 10.59 -5.81 -16.48
C THR A 59 10.01 -7.03 -15.76
N GLY A 60 8.81 -7.49 -16.11
CA GLY A 60 8.24 -8.72 -15.57
C GLY A 60 9.16 -9.93 -15.79
N ASP A 61 9.72 -10.05 -17.01
CA ASP A 61 10.68 -11.10 -17.36
C ASP A 61 11.93 -11.10 -16.47
N ASP A 62 12.49 -9.91 -16.21
CA ASP A 62 13.67 -9.78 -15.37
C ASP A 62 13.33 -10.06 -13.90
N ALA A 63 12.17 -9.63 -13.43
CA ALA A 63 11.72 -9.91 -12.07
C ALA A 63 11.58 -11.41 -11.81
N VAL A 64 11.01 -12.16 -12.76
CA VAL A 64 10.90 -13.63 -12.67
C VAL A 64 12.28 -14.28 -12.73
N LYS A 65 13.15 -13.88 -13.67
CA LYS A 65 14.52 -14.43 -13.79
C LYS A 65 15.34 -14.20 -12.53
N ASN A 66 15.17 -13.06 -11.88
CA ASN A 66 15.87 -12.68 -10.67
C ASN A 66 15.22 -13.23 -9.39
N GLY A 67 14.13 -13.96 -9.47
CA GLY A 67 13.43 -14.53 -8.34
C GLY A 67 12.58 -13.54 -7.53
N LEU A 68 12.40 -12.32 -8.02
CA LEU A 68 11.60 -11.27 -7.38
C LEU A 68 10.09 -11.44 -7.62
N ALA A 69 9.70 -12.15 -8.67
CA ALA A 69 8.33 -12.54 -8.98
C ALA A 69 8.27 -14.02 -9.33
N ASP A 70 7.09 -14.63 -9.21
CA ASP A 70 6.92 -16.06 -9.48
C ASP A 70 6.51 -16.30 -10.94
N GLU A 71 5.60 -15.47 -11.45
CA GLU A 71 5.05 -15.57 -12.79
C GLU A 71 4.78 -14.20 -13.41
N ILE A 72 4.62 -14.17 -14.73
CA ILE A 72 4.15 -13.01 -15.47
C ILE A 72 2.66 -13.15 -15.68
N GLY A 73 1.90 -12.09 -15.37
CA GLY A 73 0.46 -12.07 -15.56
C GLY A 73 -0.09 -10.67 -15.54
N THR A 74 -1.36 -10.54 -15.88
CA THR A 74 -2.14 -9.33 -15.76
C THR A 74 -2.67 -9.16 -14.33
N LYS A 75 -3.28 -8.01 -14.05
CA LYS A 75 -4.01 -7.79 -12.79
C LYS A 75 -5.13 -8.82 -12.62
N GLU A 76 -5.84 -9.11 -13.70
CA GLU A 76 -6.93 -10.07 -13.76
C GLU A 76 -6.45 -11.48 -13.42
N ASP A 77 -5.33 -11.91 -14.00
CA ASP A 77 -4.69 -13.20 -13.69
C ASP A 77 -4.33 -13.31 -12.21
N SER A 78 -3.82 -12.22 -11.63
CA SER A 78 -3.46 -12.17 -10.20
C SER A 78 -4.67 -12.29 -9.28
N ILE A 79 -5.80 -11.68 -9.64
CA ILE A 79 -7.06 -11.76 -8.91
C ILE A 79 -7.62 -13.18 -8.99
N GLU A 80 -7.63 -13.77 -10.19
CA GLU A 80 -8.09 -15.14 -10.39
C GLU A 80 -7.24 -16.14 -9.61
N TYR A 81 -5.92 -15.98 -9.63
CA TYR A 81 -5.01 -16.82 -8.87
C TYR A 81 -5.23 -16.69 -7.35
N ALA A 82 -5.43 -15.46 -6.85
CA ALA A 82 -5.74 -15.23 -5.44
C ALA A 82 -7.07 -15.88 -5.03
N ALA A 83 -8.10 -15.77 -5.86
CA ALA A 83 -9.39 -16.42 -5.63
C ALA A 83 -9.26 -17.95 -5.63
N MET A 84 -8.49 -18.51 -6.55
CA MET A 84 -8.20 -19.94 -6.60
C MET A 84 -7.49 -20.42 -5.33
N LEU A 85 -6.48 -19.70 -4.83
CA LEU A 85 -5.79 -20.03 -3.58
C LEU A 85 -6.71 -19.98 -2.37
N ALA A 86 -7.72 -19.10 -2.38
CA ALA A 86 -8.75 -19.01 -1.35
C ALA A 86 -9.87 -20.07 -1.49
N GLY A 87 -9.82 -20.94 -2.49
CA GLY A 87 -10.84 -21.96 -2.75
C GLY A 87 -12.06 -21.47 -3.52
N HIS A 88 -11.99 -20.27 -4.12
CA HIS A 88 -13.05 -19.65 -4.91
C HIS A 88 -12.60 -19.49 -6.36
N SER A 89 -12.93 -20.45 -7.25
CA SER A 89 -12.46 -20.44 -8.64
C SER A 89 -13.35 -19.66 -9.62
N SER A 90 -14.59 -19.31 -9.26
CA SER A 90 -15.52 -18.63 -10.17
C SER A 90 -16.63 -17.83 -9.47
N ASP A 91 -16.65 -17.82 -8.14
CA ASP A 91 -17.70 -17.19 -7.33
C ASP A 91 -17.05 -16.18 -6.36
N TYR A 92 -16.55 -15.09 -6.92
CA TYR A 92 -15.95 -14.01 -6.14
C TYR A 92 -16.26 -12.64 -6.76
N GLU A 93 -16.37 -11.66 -5.90
CA GLU A 93 -16.43 -10.24 -6.26
C GLU A 93 -15.17 -9.52 -5.77
N THR A 94 -14.70 -8.56 -6.54
CA THR A 94 -13.56 -7.73 -6.15
C THR A 94 -14.05 -6.38 -5.63
N VAL A 95 -13.58 -5.99 -4.44
CA VAL A 95 -13.89 -4.69 -3.83
C VAL A 95 -12.63 -3.84 -3.79
N ASN A 96 -12.71 -2.63 -4.33
CA ASN A 96 -11.62 -1.67 -4.26
C ASN A 96 -11.74 -0.82 -2.99
N LEU A 97 -11.00 -1.17 -1.95
CA LEU A 97 -11.05 -0.49 -0.66
C LEU A 97 -10.63 0.99 -0.69
N ARG A 98 -9.86 1.41 -1.71
CA ARG A 98 -9.46 2.82 -1.84
C ARG A 98 -10.54 3.73 -2.42
N GLN A 99 -11.49 3.16 -3.14
CA GLN A 99 -12.61 3.89 -3.75
C GLN A 99 -13.74 4.15 -2.76
N HIS A 100 -13.76 3.42 -1.63
CA HIS A 100 -14.87 3.44 -0.69
C HIS A 100 -14.96 4.68 0.21
N SER A 101 -13.90 5.48 0.37
CA SER A 101 -13.96 6.63 1.30
C SER A 101 -14.77 7.84 0.82
N SER A 102 -15.02 7.96 -0.50
CA SER A 102 -15.89 9.02 -1.06
C SER A 102 -17.24 8.48 -1.56
N ASP A 103 -17.27 7.21 -1.95
CA ASP A 103 -18.49 6.56 -2.49
C ASP A 103 -19.37 5.98 -1.37
N ASP A 104 -18.83 5.76 -0.16
CA ASP A 104 -19.59 5.19 0.96
C ASP A 104 -20.77 6.06 1.37
N ILE A 105 -20.60 7.39 1.33
CA ILE A 105 -21.70 8.33 1.64
C ILE A 105 -22.73 8.36 0.51
N SER A 106 -22.29 8.33 -0.74
CA SER A 106 -23.22 8.29 -1.89
C SER A 106 -23.94 6.96 -1.96
N THR A 107 -23.27 5.85 -1.71
CA THR A 107 -23.88 4.51 -1.65
C THR A 107 -24.88 4.39 -0.48
N LEU A 108 -24.58 4.97 0.68
CA LEU A 108 -25.52 5.06 1.80
C LEU A 108 -26.74 5.92 1.44
N ILE A 109 -26.53 7.05 0.75
CA ILE A 109 -27.62 7.92 0.30
C ILE A 109 -28.48 7.20 -0.74
N ASP A 110 -27.89 6.44 -1.67
CA ASP A 110 -28.61 5.66 -2.67
C ASP A 110 -29.41 4.53 -2.03
N LEU A 111 -28.80 3.77 -1.09
CA LEU A 111 -29.49 2.74 -0.31
C LEU A 111 -30.68 3.32 0.51
N ILE A 112 -30.51 4.52 1.08
CA ILE A 112 -31.56 5.21 1.81
C ILE A 112 -32.68 5.69 0.85
N SER A 113 -32.31 6.12 -0.36
CA SER A 113 -33.26 6.62 -1.36
C SER A 113 -34.05 5.50 -2.03
N GLU A 114 -33.45 4.33 -2.24
CA GLU A 114 -34.09 3.17 -2.86
C GLU A 114 -34.89 2.33 -1.87
N ASN A 115 -34.52 2.30 -0.60
CA ASN A 115 -35.14 1.45 0.42
C ASN A 115 -35.87 2.26 1.50
N LYS A 116 -37.13 2.60 1.26
CA LYS A 116 -38.01 3.32 2.21
C LYS A 116 -38.26 2.60 3.56
N SER A 117 -37.58 1.49 3.83
CA SER A 117 -37.78 0.64 5.02
C SER A 117 -36.51 0.48 5.91
N ILE A 118 -35.46 1.28 5.71
CA ILE A 118 -34.32 1.26 6.63
C ILE A 118 -34.74 1.90 7.95
N SER A 119 -34.70 1.12 9.03
CA SER A 119 -35.02 1.62 10.37
C SER A 119 -33.92 2.54 10.90
N ALA A 120 -34.28 3.49 11.77
CA ALA A 120 -33.31 4.36 12.43
C ALA A 120 -32.19 3.59 13.15
N ASP A 121 -32.49 2.38 13.64
CA ASP A 121 -31.51 1.50 14.33
C ASP A 121 -30.49 0.89 13.36
N GLN A 122 -30.90 0.56 12.13
CA GLN A 122 -29.99 0.07 11.09
C GLN A 122 -29.04 1.18 10.61
N LEU A 123 -29.57 2.40 10.48
CA LEU A 123 -28.77 3.57 10.13
C LEU A 123 -27.76 3.91 11.24
N ALA A 124 -28.18 3.87 12.50
CA ALA A 124 -27.31 4.12 13.64
C ALA A 124 -26.22 3.04 13.77
N SER A 125 -26.52 1.78 13.46
CA SER A 125 -25.55 0.69 13.45
C SER A 125 -24.50 0.87 12.35
N ALA A 126 -24.91 1.20 11.13
CA ALA A 126 -24.01 1.47 10.00
C ALA A 126 -23.11 2.69 10.25
N LEU A 127 -23.67 3.78 10.82
CA LEU A 127 -22.88 4.95 11.21
C LEU A 127 -21.83 4.62 12.28
N LYS A 128 -22.18 3.78 13.26
CA LYS A 128 -21.27 3.36 14.33
C LYS A 128 -20.13 2.48 13.81
N GLU A 129 -20.41 1.69 12.79
CA GLU A 129 -19.43 0.85 12.11
C GLU A 129 -18.45 1.70 11.27
N LEU A 130 -18.95 2.71 10.56
CA LEU A 130 -18.14 3.70 9.84
C LEU A 130 -17.26 4.53 10.79
N GLU A 131 -17.76 4.92 11.96
CA GLU A 131 -16.98 5.61 12.99
C GLU A 131 -15.88 4.70 13.56
N SER A 132 -16.16 3.41 13.77
CA SER A 132 -15.20 2.44 14.30
C SER A 132 -14.08 2.11 13.32
N ASN A 133 -14.38 2.16 12.03
CA ASN A 133 -13.42 1.91 10.93
C ASN A 133 -12.59 3.14 10.54
N GLY A 134 -12.74 4.26 11.25
CA GLY A 134 -11.96 5.47 11.01
C GLY A 134 -12.30 6.22 9.71
N SER A 135 -13.43 5.92 9.08
CA SER A 135 -13.87 6.54 7.83
C SER A 135 -14.52 7.92 8.04
N ILE A 136 -14.86 8.28 9.28
CA ILE A 136 -15.38 9.60 9.64
C ILE A 136 -14.50 10.16 10.77
N ALA A 137 -13.75 11.23 10.48
CA ALA A 137 -13.01 11.96 11.49
C ALA A 137 -13.98 12.72 12.41
N LYS A 138 -13.70 12.70 13.72
CA LYS A 138 -14.39 13.55 14.69
C LYS A 138 -14.08 15.01 14.46
#